data_b73a884ae2757096f212ccb2cd42fc17
#
_entry.id   b73a884ae2757096f212ccb2cd42fc17
#
_cell.length_a   1.000
_cell.length_b   1.000
_cell.length_c   1.000
_cell.angle_alpha   90.00
_cell.angle_beta   90.00
_cell.angle_gamma   90.00
#
_symmetry.space_group_name_H-M   'P 1'
#
loop_
_entity.id
_entity.type
_entity.pdbx_description
1 polymer ?
#
loop_
_entity_poly.entity_id
_entity_poly.type
_entity_poly.pdbx_seq_one_letter_code
_entity_poly.pdbx_strand_id
1 'polypeptide(L)'
;GLGDVYKRQTIMIEDRIRRINIEKEMQDAYIDYSMSVIVSRALPDVRDGFKPVHRRVLFGMVRLGNTSNQPTKKCARIVGEVMGKFHPHGDSSIYFTLARMAQDWALRYPLVFGQGNFGSLDGDSPAAMRYTEARLAKIGEEMLRDIDEDTVDFMPNFDNTLEEPTVLPTRFPNLLVNGASGIAVGMATNMPPHNLTEAINASIALLDNPEITIEELMRHIKAPDFPTGGTIYGYA
;
A
#
# COMPACT_ATOMS: atom_id res chain seq x y z
N GLY A 1 34.36 -54.37 -7.02
CA GLY A 1 33.75 -54.87 -8.26
C GLY A 1 32.55 -54.02 -8.64
N LEU A 2 31.99 -54.21 -9.84
CA LEU A 2 30.84 -53.46 -10.36
C LEU A 2 29.63 -53.38 -9.41
N GLY A 3 29.42 -54.40 -8.57
CA GLY A 3 28.36 -54.46 -7.59
C GLY A 3 28.47 -53.39 -6.49
N ASP A 4 29.67 -52.97 -6.12
CA ASP A 4 29.86 -51.94 -5.08
C ASP A 4 29.61 -50.51 -5.61
N VAL A 5 29.83 -50.31 -6.90
CA VAL A 5 29.54 -49.02 -7.56
C VAL A 5 28.02 -48.82 -7.67
N TYR A 6 27.27 -49.87 -8.01
CA TYR A 6 25.81 -49.80 -8.05
C TYR A 6 25.19 -49.61 -6.68
N LYS A 7 25.68 -50.28 -5.64
CA LYS A 7 25.22 -50.09 -4.25
C LYS A 7 25.51 -48.65 -3.77
N ARG A 8 26.66 -48.09 -4.04
CA ARG A 8 26.97 -46.69 -3.68
C ARG A 8 26.11 -45.70 -4.44
N GLN A 9 25.80 -45.94 -5.71
CA GLN A 9 24.88 -45.06 -6.46
C GLN A 9 23.46 -45.17 -5.96
N THR A 10 22.98 -46.36 -5.58
CA THR A 10 21.63 -46.52 -4.99
C THR A 10 21.51 -45.83 -3.62
N ILE A 11 22.53 -45.93 -2.76
CA ILE A 11 22.56 -45.25 -1.45
C ILE A 11 22.61 -43.72 -1.65
N MET A 12 23.38 -43.19 -2.63
CA MET A 12 23.41 -41.76 -2.92
C MET A 12 22.09 -41.22 -3.50
N ILE A 13 21.29 -42.06 -4.16
CA ILE A 13 19.98 -41.68 -4.70
C ILE A 13 18.92 -41.70 -3.58
N GLU A 14 18.93 -42.69 -2.70
CA GLU A 14 18.00 -42.76 -1.58
C GLU A 14 18.21 -41.61 -0.56
N ASP A 15 19.45 -41.20 -0.31
CA ASP A 15 19.76 -40.05 0.57
C ASP A 15 19.33 -38.67 0.00
N ARG A 16 18.99 -38.61 -1.30
CA ARG A 16 18.50 -37.41 -1.96
C ARG A 16 16.98 -37.34 -2.10
N ILE A 17 16.28 -38.43 -1.87
CA ILE A 17 14.83 -38.52 -1.95
C ILE A 17 14.24 -38.26 -0.57
N ARG A 18 13.75 -37.04 -0.37
CA ARG A 18 12.96 -36.67 0.80
C ARG A 18 11.50 -37.02 0.55
N ARG A 19 10.94 -37.92 1.34
CA ARG A 19 9.50 -38.16 1.31
C ARG A 19 8.76 -37.01 1.98
N ILE A 20 7.87 -36.37 1.24
CA ILE A 20 7.07 -35.25 1.71
C ILE A 20 5.61 -35.69 1.73
N ASN A 21 4.91 -35.43 2.83
CA ASN A 21 3.46 -35.58 2.89
C ASN A 21 2.83 -34.40 2.15
N ILE A 22 2.19 -34.66 1.02
CA ILE A 22 1.62 -33.63 0.15
C ILE A 22 0.55 -32.80 0.86
N GLU A 23 -0.27 -33.43 1.72
CA GLU A 23 -1.33 -32.71 2.47
C GLU A 23 -0.71 -31.68 3.41
N LYS A 24 0.33 -32.09 4.16
CA LYS A 24 1.00 -31.19 5.09
C LYS A 24 1.73 -30.06 4.35
N GLU A 25 2.43 -30.37 3.29
CA GLU A 25 3.13 -29.37 2.46
C GLU A 25 2.16 -28.35 1.87
N MET A 26 1.00 -28.81 1.38
CA MET A 26 -0.04 -27.92 0.89
C MET A 26 -0.64 -27.04 1.99
N GLN A 27 -0.88 -27.59 3.19
CA GLN A 27 -1.37 -26.82 4.32
C GLN A 27 -0.38 -25.73 4.74
N ASP A 28 0.89 -26.09 4.91
CA ASP A 28 1.95 -25.17 5.30
C ASP A 28 2.12 -24.06 4.23
N ALA A 29 2.20 -24.42 2.94
CA ALA A 29 2.29 -23.47 1.84
C ALA A 29 1.07 -22.53 1.75
N TYR A 30 -0.15 -23.04 2.02
CA TYR A 30 -1.35 -22.22 2.01
C TYR A 30 -1.40 -21.26 3.19
N ILE A 31 -0.95 -21.70 4.38
CA ILE A 31 -0.84 -20.85 5.56
C ILE A 31 0.18 -19.72 5.30
N ASP A 32 1.36 -20.06 4.79
CA ASP A 32 2.40 -19.08 4.47
C ASP A 32 1.93 -18.06 3.43
N TYR A 33 1.26 -18.54 2.38
CA TYR A 33 0.63 -17.64 1.40
C TYR A 33 -0.41 -16.74 2.03
N SER A 34 -1.31 -17.29 2.85
CA SER A 34 -2.38 -16.54 3.52
C SER A 34 -1.81 -15.47 4.44
N MET A 35 -0.81 -15.80 5.25
CA MET A 35 -0.11 -14.86 6.12
C MET A 35 0.58 -13.75 5.32
N SER A 36 1.25 -14.09 4.24
CA SER A 36 1.87 -13.11 3.36
C SER A 36 0.85 -12.14 2.76
N VAL A 37 -0.32 -12.64 2.31
CA VAL A 37 -1.39 -11.78 1.77
C VAL A 37 -1.98 -10.86 2.83
N ILE A 38 -2.17 -11.35 4.05
CA ILE A 38 -2.72 -10.56 5.16
C ILE A 38 -1.73 -9.44 5.54
N VAL A 39 -0.50 -9.82 5.89
CA VAL A 39 0.49 -8.91 6.49
C VAL A 39 1.12 -7.98 5.47
N SER A 40 1.42 -8.48 4.26
CA SER A 40 2.31 -7.78 3.32
C SER A 40 1.64 -7.32 2.02
N ARG A 41 0.30 -7.47 1.88
CA ARG A 41 -0.36 -7.16 0.61
C ARG A 41 -1.70 -6.46 0.73
N ALA A 42 -2.65 -7.05 1.45
CA ALA A 42 -4.06 -6.67 1.34
C ALA A 42 -4.50 -5.62 2.36
N LEU A 43 -3.92 -5.64 3.56
CA LEU A 43 -4.32 -4.75 4.64
C LEU A 43 -3.40 -3.54 4.74
N PRO A 44 -3.95 -2.35 5.05
CA PRO A 44 -3.16 -1.16 5.31
C PRO A 44 -2.55 -1.22 6.71
N ASP A 45 -1.40 -0.59 6.90
CA ASP A 45 -0.86 -0.30 8.24
C ASP A 45 -1.70 0.80 8.88
N VAL A 46 -2.03 0.65 10.16
CA VAL A 46 -2.87 1.64 10.88
C VAL A 46 -2.18 2.99 11.04
N ARG A 47 -0.84 3.01 11.08
CA ARG A 47 -0.03 4.20 11.33
C ARG A 47 -0.02 5.15 10.14
N ASP A 48 0.10 4.63 8.91
CA ASP A 48 0.18 5.44 7.69
C ASP A 48 -1.00 5.25 6.73
N GLY A 49 -1.85 4.25 6.97
CA GLY A 49 -3.01 3.95 6.13
C GLY A 49 -2.67 3.34 4.77
N PHE A 50 -1.43 2.89 4.57
CA PHE A 50 -0.96 2.37 3.29
C PHE A 50 -0.76 0.86 3.28
N LYS A 51 -1.07 0.26 2.14
CA LYS A 51 -0.55 -1.05 1.76
C LYS A 51 0.91 -0.88 1.29
N PRO A 52 1.72 -1.94 1.33
CA PRO A 52 3.13 -1.85 0.90
C PRO A 52 3.32 -1.23 -0.50
N VAL A 53 2.46 -1.56 -1.46
CA VAL A 53 2.57 -1.00 -2.82
C VAL A 53 2.36 0.51 -2.86
N HIS A 54 1.41 1.07 -2.09
CA HIS A 54 1.19 2.52 -2.02
C HIS A 54 2.40 3.23 -1.43
N ARG A 55 2.92 2.70 -0.32
CA ARG A 55 4.10 3.23 0.38
C ARG A 55 5.30 3.26 -0.54
N ARG A 56 5.57 2.16 -1.25
CA ARG A 56 6.68 2.03 -2.20
C ARG A 56 6.55 2.97 -3.40
N VAL A 57 5.34 3.20 -3.91
CA VAL A 57 5.11 4.16 -4.99
C VAL A 57 5.43 5.59 -4.54
N LEU A 58 4.89 6.03 -3.41
CA LEU A 58 5.15 7.38 -2.90
C LEU A 58 6.63 7.57 -2.54
N PHE A 59 7.25 6.60 -1.89
CA PHE A 59 8.68 6.61 -1.56
C PHE A 59 9.55 6.66 -2.83
N GLY A 60 9.25 5.82 -3.83
CA GLY A 60 9.95 5.83 -5.11
C GLY A 60 9.83 7.17 -5.84
N MET A 61 8.68 7.84 -5.76
CA MET A 61 8.49 9.17 -6.34
C MET A 61 9.39 10.22 -5.67
N VAL A 62 9.55 10.18 -4.34
CA VAL A 62 10.47 11.08 -3.62
C VAL A 62 11.92 10.78 -4.01
N ARG A 63 12.32 9.51 -4.04
CA ARG A 63 13.68 9.11 -4.45
C ARG A 63 14.00 9.48 -5.89
N LEU A 64 13.00 9.60 -6.77
CA LEU A 64 13.13 10.18 -8.12
C LEU A 64 13.18 11.72 -8.14
N GLY A 65 13.03 12.39 -7.00
CA GLY A 65 12.85 13.85 -6.95
C GLY A 65 11.60 14.31 -7.71
N ASN A 66 10.52 13.52 -7.65
CA ASN A 66 9.26 13.80 -8.36
C ASN A 66 8.24 14.48 -7.44
N THR A 67 8.64 15.57 -6.84
CA THR A 67 7.89 16.37 -5.86
C THR A 67 6.90 17.33 -6.54
N SER A 68 6.01 17.95 -5.75
CA SER A 68 4.90 18.79 -6.24
C SER A 68 5.35 20.06 -6.96
N ASN A 69 6.55 20.55 -6.67
CA ASN A 69 7.16 21.73 -7.28
C ASN A 69 8.01 21.41 -8.53
N GLN A 70 8.13 20.12 -8.88
CA GLN A 70 8.90 19.68 -10.05
C GLN A 70 7.97 19.37 -11.23
N PRO A 71 8.49 19.37 -12.48
CA PRO A 71 7.74 18.89 -13.63
C PRO A 71 7.28 17.46 -13.45
N THR A 72 6.13 17.11 -14.06
CA THR A 72 5.64 15.75 -14.12
C THR A 72 6.63 14.81 -14.82
N LYS A 73 6.64 13.55 -14.42
CA LYS A 73 7.40 12.49 -15.08
C LYS A 73 6.46 11.45 -15.67
N LYS A 74 6.86 10.79 -16.77
CA LYS A 74 6.12 9.68 -17.34
C LYS A 74 5.86 8.61 -16.29
N CYS A 75 4.61 8.13 -16.18
CA CYS A 75 4.25 7.09 -15.23
C CYS A 75 5.08 5.82 -15.44
N ALA A 76 5.46 5.49 -16.68
CA ALA A 76 6.37 4.38 -16.98
C ALA A 76 7.72 4.50 -16.26
N ARG A 77 8.25 5.71 -16.07
CA ARG A 77 9.50 5.93 -15.33
C ARG A 77 9.31 5.69 -13.84
N ILE A 78 8.19 6.15 -13.27
CA ILE A 78 7.87 5.94 -11.86
C ILE A 78 7.67 4.45 -11.59
N VAL A 79 6.88 3.78 -12.42
CA VAL A 79 6.62 2.33 -12.31
C VAL A 79 7.92 1.53 -12.42
N GLY A 80 8.79 1.87 -13.39
CA GLY A 80 10.09 1.20 -13.55
C GLY A 80 11.01 1.37 -12.35
N GLU A 81 11.06 2.54 -11.74
CA GLU A 81 11.81 2.80 -10.50
C GLU A 81 11.32 1.96 -9.33
N VAL A 82 10.01 1.96 -9.12
CA VAL A 82 9.38 1.21 -8.01
C VAL A 82 9.53 -0.29 -8.21
N MET A 83 9.29 -0.79 -9.41
CA MET A 83 9.40 -2.21 -9.75
C MET A 83 10.83 -2.71 -9.61
N GLY A 84 11.80 -1.94 -10.11
CA GLY A 84 13.20 -2.35 -10.12
C GLY A 84 13.88 -2.29 -8.76
N LYS A 85 13.38 -1.46 -7.83
CA LYS A 85 14.06 -1.21 -6.56
C LYS A 85 13.32 -1.70 -5.31
N PHE A 86 11.98 -1.68 -5.33
CA PHE A 86 11.20 -1.88 -4.11
C PHE A 86 10.09 -2.91 -4.23
N HIS A 87 9.47 -3.07 -5.40
CA HIS A 87 8.27 -3.89 -5.55
C HIS A 87 8.38 -4.88 -6.73
N PRO A 88 8.92 -6.09 -6.51
CA PRO A 88 9.21 -7.09 -7.55
C PRO A 88 7.93 -7.81 -8.00
N HIS A 89 6.94 -7.06 -8.48
CA HIS A 89 5.65 -7.56 -8.98
C HIS A 89 5.33 -6.93 -10.34
N GLY A 90 4.21 -7.34 -10.95
CA GLY A 90 3.82 -6.86 -12.27
C GLY A 90 3.65 -5.34 -12.33
N ASP A 91 4.15 -4.73 -13.40
CA ASP A 91 4.09 -3.30 -13.68
C ASP A 91 2.66 -2.74 -13.68
N SER A 92 1.71 -3.52 -14.19
CA SER A 92 0.31 -3.15 -14.22
C SER A 92 -0.28 -2.89 -12.83
N SER A 93 0.07 -3.71 -11.83
CA SER A 93 -0.41 -3.54 -10.46
C SER A 93 0.12 -2.25 -9.84
N ILE A 94 1.39 -1.92 -10.09
CA ILE A 94 2.04 -0.68 -9.64
C ILE A 94 1.40 0.52 -10.34
N TYR A 95 1.19 0.42 -11.67
CA TYR A 95 0.58 1.50 -12.44
C TYR A 95 -0.86 1.78 -12.03
N PHE A 96 -1.70 0.76 -11.87
CA PHE A 96 -3.07 0.97 -11.40
C PHE A 96 -3.14 1.56 -9.99
N THR A 97 -2.20 1.19 -9.12
CA THR A 97 -2.08 1.81 -7.79
C THR A 97 -1.72 3.29 -7.89
N LEU A 98 -0.72 3.63 -8.71
CA LEU A 98 -0.34 5.02 -8.97
C LEU A 98 -1.51 5.81 -9.56
N ALA A 99 -2.20 5.26 -10.55
CA ALA A 99 -3.36 5.88 -11.19
C ALA A 99 -4.49 6.13 -10.19
N ARG A 100 -4.80 5.15 -9.33
CA ARG A 100 -5.82 5.30 -8.30
C ARG A 100 -5.53 6.43 -7.31
N MET A 101 -4.26 6.63 -6.96
CA MET A 101 -3.85 7.73 -6.07
C MET A 101 -3.96 9.12 -6.72
N ALA A 102 -4.13 9.20 -8.03
CA ALA A 102 -4.36 10.43 -8.78
C ALA A 102 -5.84 10.69 -9.12
N GLN A 103 -6.73 9.71 -8.91
CA GLN A 103 -8.15 9.82 -9.24
C GLN A 103 -8.92 10.51 -8.11
N ASP A 104 -9.57 11.62 -8.41
CA ASP A 104 -10.35 12.43 -7.46
C ASP A 104 -11.70 11.82 -7.07
N TRP A 105 -12.16 10.80 -7.83
CA TRP A 105 -13.33 9.98 -7.48
C TRP A 105 -12.97 8.72 -6.66
N ALA A 106 -11.69 8.36 -6.60
CA ALA A 106 -11.21 7.18 -5.88
C ALA A 106 -10.65 7.51 -4.50
N LEU A 107 -9.96 8.64 -4.36
CA LEU A 107 -9.43 9.16 -3.09
C LEU A 107 -10.11 10.48 -2.76
N ARG A 108 -10.50 10.65 -1.49
CA ARG A 108 -11.06 11.93 -1.00
C ARG A 108 -10.04 13.06 -1.08
N TYR A 109 -8.76 12.72 -0.83
CA TYR A 109 -7.62 13.63 -0.98
C TYR A 109 -6.54 12.93 -1.83
N PRO A 110 -6.52 13.17 -3.15
CA PRO A 110 -5.54 12.56 -4.04
C PRO A 110 -4.10 12.90 -3.63
N LEU A 111 -3.26 11.87 -3.54
CA LEU A 111 -1.86 11.99 -3.10
C LEU A 111 -0.91 12.22 -4.26
N VAL A 112 -1.37 11.97 -5.47
CA VAL A 112 -0.63 12.10 -6.72
C VAL A 112 -1.38 13.08 -7.63
N PHE A 113 -0.66 13.99 -8.24
CA PHE A 113 -1.14 14.82 -9.33
C PHE A 113 -0.87 14.11 -10.65
N GLY A 114 -1.93 13.81 -11.39
CA GLY A 114 -1.87 13.16 -12.71
C GLY A 114 -2.11 14.12 -13.85
N GLN A 115 -1.39 13.91 -14.95
CA GLN A 115 -1.59 14.61 -16.22
C GLN A 115 -1.80 13.62 -17.35
N GLY A 116 -2.93 13.73 -18.03
CA GLY A 116 -3.38 12.82 -19.06
C GLY A 116 -4.67 12.08 -18.68
N ASN A 117 -4.96 10.97 -19.34
CA ASN A 117 -6.14 10.18 -19.07
C ASN A 117 -5.84 9.10 -18.00
N PHE A 118 -6.37 9.29 -16.79
CA PHE A 118 -6.30 8.35 -15.67
C PHE A 118 -7.59 7.51 -15.48
N GLY A 119 -8.40 7.42 -16.52
CA GLY A 119 -9.68 6.72 -16.48
C GLY A 119 -10.86 7.64 -16.19
N SER A 120 -12.01 7.05 -15.95
CA SER A 120 -13.25 7.76 -15.62
C SER A 120 -14.03 7.06 -14.51
N LEU A 121 -15.00 7.76 -13.93
CA LEU A 121 -15.95 7.20 -12.97
C LEU A 121 -16.83 6.10 -13.62
N ASP A 122 -17.06 6.18 -14.93
CA ASP A 122 -17.86 5.21 -15.68
C ASP A 122 -17.12 3.89 -15.95
N GLY A 123 -15.87 3.75 -15.45
CA GLY A 123 -15.13 2.50 -15.49
C GLY A 123 -14.10 2.41 -16.62
N ASP A 124 -13.82 3.50 -17.33
CA ASP A 124 -12.73 3.52 -18.30
C ASP A 124 -11.38 3.32 -17.60
N SER A 125 -10.55 2.49 -18.21
CA SER A 125 -9.19 2.28 -17.73
C SER A 125 -8.29 3.49 -18.01
N PRO A 126 -7.26 3.74 -17.18
CA PRO A 126 -6.23 4.71 -17.49
C PRO A 126 -5.56 4.39 -18.83
N ALA A 127 -5.15 5.42 -19.56
CA ALA A 127 -4.31 5.26 -20.74
C ALA A 127 -2.97 4.57 -20.36
N ALA A 128 -2.30 3.95 -21.33
CA ALA A 128 -1.05 3.27 -21.07
C ALA A 128 -0.01 4.22 -20.41
N MET A 129 0.78 3.71 -19.47
CA MET A 129 1.72 4.47 -18.62
C MET A 129 2.78 5.28 -19.38
N ARG A 130 2.99 4.97 -20.68
CA ARG A 130 3.87 5.74 -21.56
C ARG A 130 3.28 7.10 -21.98
N TYR A 131 1.96 7.24 -21.90
CA TYR A 131 1.26 8.49 -22.27
C TYR A 131 0.96 9.38 -21.07
N THR A 132 0.66 8.79 -19.91
CA THR A 132 0.34 9.53 -18.67
C THR A 132 1.58 10.00 -17.94
N GLU A 133 1.43 11.10 -17.23
CA GLU A 133 2.49 11.69 -16.40
C GLU A 133 1.97 11.94 -14.99
N ALA A 134 2.86 11.91 -14.02
CA ALA A 134 2.50 12.14 -12.64
C ALA A 134 3.62 12.83 -11.85
N ARG A 135 3.24 13.45 -10.73
CA ARG A 135 4.12 13.92 -9.67
C ARG A 135 3.38 13.83 -8.34
N LEU A 136 4.09 13.98 -7.23
CA LEU A 136 3.42 14.07 -5.93
C LEU A 136 2.49 15.29 -5.89
N ALA A 137 1.32 15.13 -5.29
CA ALA A 137 0.51 16.26 -4.85
C ALA A 137 1.12 16.86 -3.58
N LYS A 138 0.80 18.13 -3.25
CA LYS A 138 1.30 18.77 -2.02
C LYS A 138 0.94 17.97 -0.76
N ILE A 139 -0.29 17.46 -0.70
CA ILE A 139 -0.72 16.62 0.42
C ILE A 139 0.00 15.26 0.45
N GLY A 140 0.39 14.73 -0.71
CA GLY A 140 1.20 13.51 -0.80
C GLY A 140 2.61 13.69 -0.25
N GLU A 141 3.19 14.89 -0.33
CA GLU A 141 4.48 15.20 0.27
C GLU A 141 4.44 15.20 1.80
N GLU A 142 3.30 15.60 2.40
CA GLU A 142 3.12 15.57 3.86
C GLU A 142 3.13 14.15 4.42
N MET A 143 2.92 13.13 3.57
CA MET A 143 3.09 11.72 3.96
C MET A 143 4.54 11.32 4.18
N LEU A 144 5.48 11.99 3.49
CA LEU A 144 6.90 11.66 3.43
C LEU A 144 7.78 12.72 4.08
N ARG A 145 7.17 13.77 4.62
CA ARG A 145 7.90 14.84 5.26
C ARG A 145 8.67 14.29 6.47
N ASP A 146 9.90 14.75 6.60
CA ASP A 146 10.83 14.34 7.67
C ASP A 146 11.24 12.83 7.61
N ILE A 147 11.08 12.15 6.45
CA ILE A 147 11.43 10.74 6.29
C ILE A 147 12.95 10.49 6.42
N ASP A 148 13.77 11.49 6.14
CA ASP A 148 15.23 11.42 6.26
C ASP A 148 15.73 11.87 7.65
N GLU A 149 14.82 12.14 8.61
CA GLU A 149 15.12 12.67 9.97
C GLU A 149 15.01 11.58 11.07
N ASP A 150 15.21 10.31 10.72
CA ASP A 150 15.13 9.16 11.65
C ASP A 150 13.78 9.04 12.38
N THR A 151 12.70 9.38 11.67
CA THR A 151 11.34 9.38 12.21
C THR A 151 10.64 8.02 12.12
N VAL A 152 11.12 7.13 11.25
CA VAL A 152 10.58 5.80 11.00
C VAL A 152 11.69 4.79 10.73
N ASP A 153 11.41 3.52 11.05
CA ASP A 153 12.35 2.43 10.80
C ASP A 153 12.42 2.11 9.30
N PHE A 154 13.61 1.72 8.86
CA PHE A 154 13.88 1.21 7.52
C PHE A 154 14.18 -0.28 7.57
N MET A 155 13.88 -0.97 6.49
CA MET A 155 14.21 -2.38 6.29
C MET A 155 14.84 -2.60 4.92
N PRO A 156 15.66 -3.64 4.75
CA PRO A 156 16.18 -4.00 3.43
C PRO A 156 15.05 -4.24 2.42
N ASN A 157 15.28 -3.81 1.17
CA ASN A 157 14.40 -4.15 0.06
C ASN A 157 14.52 -5.64 -0.32
N PHE A 158 13.78 -6.09 -1.35
CA PHE A 158 13.68 -7.50 -1.72
C PHE A 158 15.02 -8.18 -2.11
N ASP A 159 16.02 -7.43 -2.56
CA ASP A 159 17.34 -7.94 -2.97
C ASP A 159 18.47 -7.51 -2.01
N ASN A 160 18.16 -6.86 -0.89
CA ASN A 160 19.08 -6.34 0.11
C ASN A 160 20.12 -5.35 -0.42
N THR A 161 19.84 -4.67 -1.54
CA THR A 161 20.74 -3.64 -2.10
C THR A 161 20.39 -2.24 -1.65
N LEU A 162 19.16 -2.01 -1.24
CA LEU A 162 18.62 -0.72 -0.79
C LEU A 162 17.78 -0.91 0.47
N GLU A 163 17.37 0.20 1.06
CA GLU A 163 16.44 0.23 2.18
C GLU A 163 15.14 0.92 1.79
N GLU A 164 14.04 0.44 2.36
CA GLU A 164 12.71 1.03 2.23
C GLU A 164 12.08 1.26 3.61
N PRO A 165 11.23 2.29 3.78
CA PRO A 165 10.61 2.58 5.07
C PRO A 165 9.56 1.51 5.40
N THR A 166 9.51 1.09 6.67
CA THR A 166 8.48 0.17 7.18
C THR A 166 7.11 0.82 7.19
N VAL A 167 7.05 2.12 7.53
CA VAL A 167 5.87 2.99 7.46
C VAL A 167 6.29 4.39 7.02
N LEU A 168 5.34 5.22 6.59
CA LEU A 168 5.63 6.63 6.30
C LEU A 168 5.36 7.51 7.54
N PRO A 169 6.15 8.61 7.74
CA PRO A 169 5.99 9.52 8.87
C PRO A 169 4.82 10.49 8.67
N THR A 170 3.64 9.97 8.38
CA THR A 170 2.47 10.75 7.99
C THR A 170 2.09 11.83 9.01
N ARG A 171 1.76 13.02 8.53
CA ARG A 171 1.39 14.16 9.39
C ARG A 171 -0.10 14.25 9.69
N PHE A 172 -0.91 13.42 9.09
CA PHE A 172 -2.35 13.36 9.35
C PHE A 172 -2.84 11.90 9.27
N PRO A 173 -3.97 11.56 9.89
CA PRO A 173 -4.48 10.18 9.97
C PRO A 173 -5.04 9.73 8.62
N ASN A 174 -4.16 9.39 7.67
CA ASN A 174 -4.51 9.04 6.29
C ASN A 174 -5.47 7.85 6.20
N LEU A 175 -5.37 6.88 7.13
CA LEU A 175 -6.30 5.76 7.16
C LEU A 175 -7.77 6.20 7.33
N LEU A 176 -8.03 7.22 8.15
CA LEU A 176 -9.36 7.79 8.32
C LEU A 176 -9.73 8.71 7.14
N VAL A 177 -8.78 9.54 6.71
CA VAL A 177 -9.02 10.61 5.73
C VAL A 177 -9.30 10.05 4.33
N ASN A 178 -8.50 9.11 3.85
CA ASN A 178 -8.70 8.46 2.54
C ASN A 178 -9.40 7.11 2.63
N GLY A 179 -9.53 6.57 3.83
CA GLY A 179 -10.08 5.23 4.00
C GLY A 179 -9.17 4.14 3.47
N ALA A 180 -9.63 2.91 3.52
CA ALA A 180 -8.97 1.76 2.91
C ALA A 180 -9.96 0.64 2.67
N SER A 181 -9.75 -0.10 1.60
CA SER A 181 -10.46 -1.36 1.34
C SER A 181 -9.47 -2.45 0.95
N GLY A 182 -9.69 -3.67 1.38
CA GLY A 182 -8.82 -4.79 1.07
C GLY A 182 -9.45 -6.13 1.41
N ILE A 183 -9.19 -7.12 0.56
CA ILE A 183 -9.65 -8.48 0.74
C ILE A 183 -8.42 -9.36 0.91
N ALA A 184 -8.28 -9.96 2.08
CA ALA A 184 -7.25 -10.93 2.40
C ALA A 184 -7.85 -12.33 2.50
N VAL A 185 -7.04 -13.32 2.86
CA VAL A 185 -7.54 -14.66 3.13
C VAL A 185 -8.11 -14.70 4.55
N GLY A 186 -9.40 -15.03 4.67
CA GLY A 186 -10.09 -15.13 5.97
C GLY A 186 -10.49 -13.81 6.62
N MET A 187 -10.11 -12.66 6.07
CA MET A 187 -10.52 -11.34 6.58
C MET A 187 -10.55 -10.29 5.47
N ALA A 188 -11.30 -9.22 5.71
CA ALA A 188 -11.37 -8.06 4.83
C ALA A 188 -11.41 -6.77 5.66
N THR A 189 -11.00 -5.67 5.06
CA THR A 189 -11.16 -4.32 5.60
C THR A 189 -11.91 -3.45 4.62
N ASN A 190 -12.77 -2.59 5.14
CA ASN A 190 -13.47 -1.57 4.37
C ASN A 190 -13.75 -0.37 5.26
N MET A 191 -12.87 0.60 5.20
CA MET A 191 -12.95 1.84 5.96
C MET A 191 -13.28 2.98 5.02
N PRO A 192 -14.39 3.72 5.23
CA PRO A 192 -14.76 4.85 4.40
C PRO A 192 -13.84 6.05 4.65
N PRO A 193 -13.70 6.98 3.68
CA PRO A 193 -12.97 8.22 3.86
C PRO A 193 -13.75 9.22 4.73
N HIS A 194 -13.00 10.16 5.35
CA HIS A 194 -13.55 11.19 6.23
C HIS A 194 -12.95 12.57 5.92
N ASN A 195 -13.63 13.61 6.37
CA ASN A 195 -13.15 14.98 6.22
C ASN A 195 -11.87 15.22 7.02
N LEU A 196 -10.85 15.82 6.38
CA LEU A 196 -9.54 16.07 6.99
C LEU A 196 -9.63 16.94 8.24
N THR A 197 -10.41 18.02 8.19
CA THR A 197 -10.58 18.94 9.33
C THR A 197 -11.26 18.24 10.50
N GLU A 198 -12.30 17.46 10.24
CA GLU A 198 -12.99 16.67 11.26
C GLU A 198 -12.06 15.62 11.90
N ALA A 199 -11.30 14.91 11.08
CA ALA A 199 -10.34 13.91 11.57
C ALA A 199 -9.23 14.54 12.43
N ILE A 200 -8.71 15.71 12.04
CA ILE A 200 -7.70 16.45 12.84
C ILE A 200 -8.31 16.93 14.15
N ASN A 201 -9.51 17.52 14.13
CA ASN A 201 -10.18 17.98 15.34
C ASN A 201 -10.45 16.84 16.33
N ALA A 202 -10.86 15.68 15.83
CA ALA A 202 -11.03 14.49 16.67
C ALA A 202 -9.70 14.00 17.26
N SER A 203 -8.62 14.05 16.47
CA SER A 203 -7.28 13.68 16.95
C SER A 203 -6.80 14.64 18.05
N ILE A 204 -7.03 15.94 17.92
CA ILE A 204 -6.72 16.94 18.96
C ILE A 204 -7.55 16.67 20.21
N ALA A 205 -8.86 16.45 20.08
CA ALA A 205 -9.73 16.14 21.21
C ALA A 205 -9.30 14.89 21.97
N LEU A 206 -8.83 13.85 21.25
CA LEU A 206 -8.29 12.63 21.87
C LEU A 206 -6.95 12.87 22.59
N LEU A 207 -6.10 13.74 22.04
CA LEU A 207 -4.84 14.12 22.70
C LEU A 207 -5.07 14.93 23.98
N ASP A 208 -6.05 15.83 23.96
CA ASP A 208 -6.44 16.66 25.12
C ASP A 208 -7.14 15.83 26.20
N ASN A 209 -7.90 14.81 25.81
CA ASN A 209 -8.59 13.88 26.70
C ASN A 209 -8.46 12.42 26.19
N PRO A 210 -7.45 11.66 26.64
CA PRO A 210 -7.27 10.25 26.23
C PRO A 210 -8.43 9.32 26.60
N GLU A 211 -9.27 9.70 27.59
CA GLU A 211 -10.43 8.94 28.04
C GLU A 211 -11.73 9.35 27.32
N ILE A 212 -11.63 10.16 26.25
CA ILE A 212 -12.80 10.59 25.46
C ILE A 212 -13.57 9.39 24.92
N THR A 213 -14.89 9.43 25.02
CA THR A 213 -15.75 8.34 24.53
C THR A 213 -15.94 8.40 23.03
N ILE A 214 -16.38 7.28 22.43
CA ILE A 214 -16.70 7.22 20.99
C ILE A 214 -17.82 8.20 20.65
N GLU A 215 -18.84 8.31 21.48
CA GLU A 215 -19.95 9.25 21.27
C GLU A 215 -19.50 10.71 21.29
N GLU A 216 -18.52 11.05 22.10
CA GLU A 216 -17.92 12.38 22.11
C GLU A 216 -17.06 12.62 20.86
N LEU A 217 -16.26 11.63 20.41
CA LEU A 217 -15.51 11.70 19.16
C LEU A 217 -16.42 11.87 17.94
N MET A 218 -17.60 11.24 17.93
CA MET A 218 -18.60 11.40 16.87
C MET A 218 -19.16 12.83 16.75
N ARG A 219 -18.95 13.69 17.74
CA ARG A 219 -19.28 15.14 17.62
C ARG A 219 -18.26 15.85 16.71
N HIS A 220 -17.06 15.34 16.61
CA HIS A 220 -15.99 15.87 15.74
C HIS A 220 -16.03 15.22 14.35
N ILE A 221 -16.21 13.89 14.25
CA ILE A 221 -16.36 13.16 12.99
C ILE A 221 -17.82 12.70 12.90
N LYS A 222 -18.62 13.39 12.11
CA LYS A 222 -20.08 13.18 12.07
C LYS A 222 -20.47 12.01 11.16
N ALA A 223 -19.78 11.84 10.03
CA ALA A 223 -20.11 10.85 9.02
C ALA A 223 -18.95 10.67 8.03
N PRO A 224 -18.94 9.58 7.23
CA PRO A 224 -18.06 9.46 6.08
C PRO A 224 -18.20 10.63 5.11
N ASP A 225 -17.07 11.03 4.49
CA ASP A 225 -16.99 12.09 3.48
C ASP A 225 -16.46 11.51 2.17
N PHE A 226 -17.37 11.05 1.30
CA PHE A 226 -17.02 10.37 0.06
C PHE A 226 -16.57 11.36 -1.01
N PRO A 227 -15.60 10.97 -1.90
CA PRO A 227 -15.10 11.83 -2.98
C PRO A 227 -16.20 12.33 -3.91
N THR A 228 -17.19 11.48 -4.19
CA THR A 228 -18.32 11.80 -5.09
C THR A 228 -19.57 12.27 -4.35
N GLY A 229 -19.44 12.52 -3.04
CA GLY A 229 -20.54 12.91 -2.19
C GLY A 229 -21.49 11.75 -1.86
N GLY A 230 -22.60 12.08 -1.21
CA GLY A 230 -23.63 11.12 -0.83
C GLY A 230 -24.58 11.68 0.18
N THR A 231 -25.72 11.02 0.34
CA THR A 231 -26.72 11.35 1.37
C THR A 231 -26.96 10.13 2.24
N ILE A 232 -26.85 10.28 3.55
CA ILE A 232 -27.11 9.21 4.51
C ILE A 232 -28.56 9.37 5.00
N TYR A 233 -29.34 8.29 4.86
CA TYR A 233 -30.70 8.21 5.39
C TYR A 233 -30.77 7.30 6.61
N GLY A 234 -31.69 7.60 7.53
CA GLY A 234 -31.95 6.73 8.68
C GLY A 234 -30.94 6.89 9.83
N TYR A 235 -30.35 8.05 9.95
CA TYR A 235 -29.60 8.44 11.13
C TYR A 235 -30.63 8.76 12.25
N ALA A 236 -30.88 7.80 13.12
CA ALA A 236 -31.72 7.99 14.32
C ALA A 236 -30.85 8.05 15.57
#